data_2e104f7910b4c3908dd00c28ec0c5bf1
#
_entry.id   2e104f7910b4c3908dd00c28ec0c5bf1
#
_cell.length_a   1.000
_cell.length_b   1.000
_cell.length_c   1.000
_cell.angle_alpha   90.00
_cell.angle_beta   90.00
_cell.angle_gamma   90.00
#
_symmetry.space_group_name_H-M   'P 1'
#
loop_
_entity.id
_entity.type
_entity.pdbx_description
1 polymer ?
#
loop_
_entity_poly.entity_id
_entity_poly.type
_entity_poly.pdbx_seq_one_letter_code
_entity_poly.pdbx_strand_id
1 'polypeptide(L)'
;MKLKKLTALMMLGLGVSVAQAAELPNITILATGGTIAGSGETAVSSAYKAGQLNVEALIDAVPEIKQLANVKGEQIVKIGSQDMSDDVWLKLAKAINAQCKDTDGFVITHGTDTMEETAYFLDLTAKCEKPIVLVGAMRPATEKSADGPL
;
A
#
# COMPACT_ATOMS: atom_id res chain seq x y z
N MET A 1 66.29 25.58 -33.64
CA MET A 1 64.83 25.33 -33.56
C MET A 1 64.53 24.62 -32.26
N LYS A 2 63.92 25.29 -31.31
CA LYS A 2 63.57 24.71 -29.97
C LYS A 2 62.13 24.15 -30.00
N LEU A 3 62.05 22.82 -29.91
CA LEU A 3 60.78 22.12 -29.87
C LEU A 3 60.14 22.29 -28.45
N LYS A 4 59.13 23.07 -28.33
CA LYS A 4 58.37 23.22 -27.06
C LYS A 4 57.51 21.98 -26.85
N LYS A 5 57.86 21.22 -25.79
CA LYS A 5 57.03 20.10 -25.32
C LYS A 5 55.76 20.65 -24.71
N LEU A 6 54.62 20.44 -25.38
CA LEU A 6 53.30 20.74 -24.86
C LEU A 6 52.82 19.53 -24.05
N THR A 7 52.98 19.61 -22.74
CA THR A 7 52.44 18.60 -21.83
C THR A 7 50.96 18.90 -21.61
N ALA A 8 50.11 18.20 -22.32
CA ALA A 8 48.68 18.22 -22.04
C ALA A 8 48.40 17.43 -20.75
N LEU A 9 48.15 18.13 -19.67
CA LEU A 9 47.69 17.55 -18.43
C LEU A 9 46.20 17.17 -18.58
N MET A 10 45.97 15.91 -18.91
CA MET A 10 44.63 15.34 -19.00
C MET A 10 44.16 15.08 -17.56
N MET A 11 43.46 16.03 -16.96
CA MET A 11 42.71 15.79 -15.71
C MET A 11 41.55 14.84 -16.01
N LEU A 12 41.79 13.57 -15.75
CA LEU A 12 40.74 12.57 -15.70
C LEU A 12 39.91 12.82 -14.44
N GLY A 13 38.85 13.63 -14.60
CA GLY A 13 37.84 13.81 -13.54
C GLY A 13 37.15 12.50 -13.33
N LEU A 14 37.56 11.70 -12.33
CA LEU A 14 36.71 10.63 -11.79
C LEU A 14 35.51 11.30 -11.15
N GLY A 15 34.42 11.40 -11.90
CA GLY A 15 33.10 11.67 -11.34
C GLY A 15 32.72 10.49 -10.48
N VAL A 16 32.95 10.60 -9.18
CA VAL A 16 32.33 9.69 -8.22
C VAL A 16 30.83 10.01 -8.24
N SER A 17 30.07 9.28 -9.06
CA SER A 17 28.64 9.25 -8.95
C SER A 17 28.33 8.60 -7.59
N VAL A 18 28.07 9.43 -6.59
CA VAL A 18 27.45 8.98 -5.35
C VAL A 18 26.07 8.48 -5.76
N ALA A 19 25.92 7.16 -5.83
CA ALA A 19 24.59 6.55 -5.95
C ALA A 19 23.84 6.93 -4.66
N GLN A 20 23.04 7.98 -4.75
CA GLN A 20 22.14 8.36 -3.66
C GLN A 20 21.15 7.22 -3.55
N ALA A 21 21.17 6.50 -2.44
CA ALA A 21 20.13 5.51 -2.16
C ALA A 21 18.80 6.25 -2.27
N ALA A 22 17.94 5.80 -3.19
CA ALA A 22 16.62 6.38 -3.34
C ALA A 22 15.89 6.25 -2.01
N GLU A 23 15.34 7.34 -1.52
CA GLU A 23 14.51 7.33 -0.32
C GLU A 23 13.30 6.44 -0.58
N LEU A 24 12.97 5.57 0.41
CA LEU A 24 11.83 4.68 0.25
C LEU A 24 10.54 5.48 0.14
N PRO A 25 9.60 5.10 -0.75
CA PRO A 25 8.32 5.78 -0.87
C PRO A 25 7.48 5.64 0.40
N ASN A 26 6.70 6.66 0.71
CA ASN A 26 5.75 6.66 1.82
C ASN A 26 4.41 6.10 1.33
N ILE A 27 3.98 4.97 1.85
CA ILE A 27 2.74 4.30 1.47
C ILE A 27 1.78 4.26 2.65
N THR A 28 0.55 4.71 2.44
CA THR A 28 -0.52 4.60 3.44
C THR A 28 -1.45 3.45 3.09
N ILE A 29 -1.63 2.52 4.04
CA ILE A 29 -2.61 1.43 3.95
C ILE A 29 -3.87 1.84 4.70
N LEU A 30 -5.01 1.91 3.99
CA LEU A 30 -6.33 2.19 4.55
C LEU A 30 -7.12 0.89 4.62
N ALA A 31 -7.39 0.40 5.83
CA ALA A 31 -8.04 -0.90 6.00
C ALA A 31 -9.56 -0.74 6.23
N THR A 32 -10.37 -1.41 5.40
CA THR A 32 -11.83 -1.42 5.55
C THR A 32 -12.36 -2.75 6.10
N GLY A 33 -11.55 -3.79 6.10
CA GLY A 33 -11.95 -5.14 6.51
C GLY A 33 -11.92 -6.13 5.35
N GLY A 34 -13.03 -6.78 5.06
CA GLY A 34 -13.13 -7.81 4.03
C GLY A 34 -12.50 -9.15 4.42
N THR A 35 -12.48 -10.09 3.49
CA THR A 35 -11.90 -11.42 3.65
C THR A 35 -10.39 -11.37 3.88
N ILE A 36 -9.68 -10.43 3.28
CA ILE A 36 -8.24 -10.22 3.49
C ILE A 36 -7.88 -9.99 4.96
N ALA A 37 -8.80 -9.40 5.73
CA ALA A 37 -8.71 -9.22 7.19
C ALA A 37 -9.61 -10.21 7.94
N GLY A 38 -10.04 -11.28 7.28
CA GLY A 38 -10.90 -12.31 7.85
C GLY A 38 -10.14 -13.26 8.76
N SER A 39 -10.83 -13.77 9.77
CA SER A 39 -10.31 -14.78 10.70
C SER A 39 -11.32 -15.91 10.89
N GLY A 40 -10.86 -17.14 10.73
CA GLY A 40 -11.58 -18.38 11.05
C GLY A 40 -11.03 -19.02 12.33
N GLU A 41 -11.79 -19.97 12.88
CA GLU A 41 -11.40 -20.68 14.10
C GLU A 41 -10.22 -21.63 13.88
N THR A 42 -10.10 -22.19 12.68
CA THR A 42 -9.00 -23.07 12.32
C THR A 42 -8.46 -22.76 10.92
N ALA A 43 -7.21 -23.14 10.68
CA ALA A 43 -6.55 -22.91 9.38
C ALA A 43 -7.11 -23.75 8.22
N VAL A 44 -8.05 -24.64 8.48
CA VAL A 44 -8.69 -25.54 7.48
C VAL A 44 -10.22 -25.40 7.47
N SER A 45 -10.78 -24.48 8.26
CA SER A 45 -12.21 -24.18 8.30
C SER A 45 -12.55 -23.15 7.22
N SER A 46 -13.54 -23.47 6.39
CA SER A 46 -14.12 -22.50 5.44
C SER A 46 -15.00 -21.43 6.12
N ALA A 47 -15.38 -21.65 7.39
CA ALA A 47 -16.13 -20.69 8.15
C ALA A 47 -15.19 -19.61 8.74
N TYR A 48 -15.43 -18.37 8.39
CA TYR A 48 -14.65 -17.23 8.89
C TYR A 48 -15.55 -16.00 9.05
N LYS A 49 -15.03 -15.01 9.78
CA LYS A 49 -15.66 -13.70 9.92
C LYS A 49 -14.76 -12.64 9.28
N ALA A 50 -15.32 -11.87 8.36
CA ALA A 50 -14.61 -10.79 7.67
C ALA A 50 -14.22 -9.66 8.65
N GLY A 51 -13.16 -8.91 8.33
CA GLY A 51 -12.79 -7.70 9.04
C GLY A 51 -12.38 -7.90 10.51
N GLN A 52 -11.86 -9.06 10.90
CA GLN A 52 -11.45 -9.31 12.29
C GLN A 52 -10.06 -8.78 12.61
N LEU A 53 -9.13 -8.90 11.67
CA LEU A 53 -7.77 -8.41 11.85
C LEU A 53 -7.73 -6.89 11.65
N ASN A 54 -6.85 -6.24 12.40
CA ASN A 54 -6.56 -4.83 12.22
C ASN A 54 -5.46 -4.62 11.18
N VAL A 55 -5.25 -3.38 10.77
CA VAL A 55 -4.27 -3.02 9.74
C VAL A 55 -2.84 -3.36 10.15
N GLU A 56 -2.50 -3.23 11.43
CA GLU A 56 -1.18 -3.56 11.95
C GLU A 56 -0.88 -5.05 11.78
N ALA A 57 -1.86 -5.93 12.09
CA ALA A 57 -1.70 -7.36 11.91
C ALA A 57 -1.48 -7.75 10.43
N LEU A 58 -2.12 -7.05 9.50
CA LEU A 58 -1.90 -7.27 8.06
C LEU A 58 -0.50 -6.83 7.63
N ILE A 59 -0.02 -5.69 8.11
CA ILE A 59 1.34 -5.18 7.83
C ILE A 59 2.40 -6.10 8.42
N ASP A 60 2.19 -6.58 9.65
CA ASP A 60 3.16 -7.44 10.33
C ASP A 60 3.20 -8.87 9.76
N ALA A 61 2.16 -9.29 9.04
CA ALA A 61 2.15 -10.55 8.29
C ALA A 61 3.11 -10.55 7.08
N VAL A 62 3.52 -9.36 6.60
CA VAL A 62 4.41 -9.19 5.43
C VAL A 62 5.58 -8.28 5.81
N PRO A 63 6.53 -8.75 6.64
CA PRO A 63 7.63 -7.90 7.14
C PRO A 63 8.54 -7.35 6.05
N GLU A 64 8.59 -8.02 4.88
CA GLU A 64 9.39 -7.63 3.73
C GLU A 64 8.93 -6.28 3.13
N ILE A 65 7.68 -5.88 3.35
CA ILE A 65 7.15 -4.61 2.85
C ILE A 65 7.94 -3.40 3.39
N LYS A 66 8.50 -3.54 4.60
CA LYS A 66 9.32 -2.50 5.25
C LYS A 66 10.66 -2.23 4.55
N GLN A 67 11.07 -3.14 3.64
CA GLN A 67 12.25 -2.95 2.79
C GLN A 67 11.92 -2.22 1.50
N LEU A 68 10.64 -2.14 1.13
CA LEU A 68 10.15 -1.56 -0.12
C LEU A 68 9.58 -0.16 0.07
N ALA A 69 9.03 0.12 1.25
CA ALA A 69 8.35 1.39 1.54
C ALA A 69 8.34 1.73 3.03
N ASN A 70 8.21 3.02 3.34
CA ASN A 70 7.81 3.51 4.65
C ASN A 70 6.28 3.35 4.76
N VAL A 71 5.82 2.34 5.47
CA VAL A 71 4.40 1.98 5.52
C VAL A 71 3.73 2.52 6.76
N LYS A 72 2.58 3.19 6.57
CA LYS A 72 1.66 3.64 7.62
C LYS A 72 0.31 2.95 7.43
N GLY A 73 -0.25 2.40 8.49
CA GLY A 73 -1.59 1.81 8.50
C GLY A 73 -2.62 2.73 9.17
N GLU A 74 -3.83 2.76 8.63
CA GLU A 74 -4.99 3.40 9.25
C GLU A 74 -6.22 2.52 9.09
N GLN A 75 -6.89 2.22 10.21
CA GLN A 75 -8.12 1.46 10.20
C GLN A 75 -9.31 2.39 9.98
N ILE A 76 -9.94 2.31 8.82
CA ILE A 76 -11.13 3.10 8.47
C ILE A 76 -12.40 2.48 9.09
N VAL A 77 -12.62 1.18 8.82
CA VAL A 77 -13.69 0.36 9.38
C VAL A 77 -13.26 -1.10 9.45
N LYS A 78 -14.08 -1.96 10.08
CA LYS A 78 -13.89 -3.42 10.14
C LYS A 78 -15.18 -4.12 9.74
N ILE A 79 -15.46 -4.20 8.45
CA ILE A 79 -16.72 -4.74 7.91
C ILE A 79 -16.47 -5.77 6.82
N GLY A 80 -17.50 -6.56 6.48
CA GLY A 80 -17.59 -7.21 5.17
C GLY A 80 -17.98 -6.17 4.12
N SER A 81 -17.56 -6.36 2.87
CA SER A 81 -17.85 -5.34 1.84
C SER A 81 -19.33 -5.21 1.49
N GLN A 82 -20.14 -6.23 1.75
CA GLN A 82 -21.58 -6.15 1.63
C GLN A 82 -22.22 -5.10 2.57
N ASP A 83 -21.50 -4.68 3.64
CA ASP A 83 -21.93 -3.64 4.59
C ASP A 83 -21.34 -2.26 4.25
N MET A 84 -20.78 -2.10 3.06
CA MET A 84 -20.26 -0.81 2.59
C MET A 84 -21.39 0.20 2.45
N SER A 85 -21.11 1.45 2.77
CA SER A 85 -22.08 2.55 2.74
C SER A 85 -21.45 3.86 2.31
N ASP A 86 -22.29 4.82 1.95
CA ASP A 86 -21.86 6.18 1.58
C ASP A 86 -21.00 6.82 2.67
N ASP A 87 -21.33 6.59 3.95
CA ASP A 87 -20.53 7.12 5.07
C ASP A 87 -19.10 6.54 5.09
N VAL A 88 -18.94 5.27 4.76
CA VAL A 88 -17.61 4.62 4.69
C VAL A 88 -16.85 5.14 3.49
N TRP A 89 -17.48 5.26 2.32
CA TRP A 89 -16.87 5.86 1.13
C TRP A 89 -16.43 7.30 1.39
N LEU A 90 -17.25 8.11 2.05
CA LEU A 90 -16.88 9.48 2.42
C LEU A 90 -15.72 9.54 3.41
N LYS A 91 -15.64 8.59 4.37
CA LYS A 91 -14.48 8.47 5.27
C LYS A 91 -13.21 8.15 4.50
N LEU A 92 -13.26 7.19 3.56
CA LEU A 92 -12.12 6.85 2.70
C LEU A 92 -11.64 8.06 1.88
N ALA A 93 -12.55 8.73 1.17
CA ALA A 93 -12.21 9.89 0.37
C ALA A 93 -11.61 11.03 1.21
N LYS A 94 -12.14 11.27 2.43
CA LYS A 94 -11.58 12.25 3.36
C LYS A 94 -10.20 11.87 3.85
N ALA A 95 -9.96 10.60 4.21
CA ALA A 95 -8.66 10.11 4.66
C ALA A 95 -7.61 10.24 3.56
N ILE A 96 -7.94 9.87 2.32
CA ILE A 96 -7.08 10.02 1.14
C ILE A 96 -6.73 11.49 0.93
N ASN A 97 -7.74 12.37 0.87
CA ASN A 97 -7.53 13.79 0.60
C ASN A 97 -6.68 14.47 1.70
N ALA A 98 -6.89 14.10 2.96
CA ALA A 98 -6.14 14.65 4.09
C ALA A 98 -4.65 14.26 4.07
N GLN A 99 -4.33 13.06 3.59
CA GLN A 99 -2.98 12.49 3.62
C GLN A 99 -2.24 12.58 2.27
N CYS A 100 -2.89 13.11 1.24
CA CYS A 100 -2.35 13.13 -0.13
C CYS A 100 -0.97 13.80 -0.26
N LYS A 101 -0.65 14.77 0.60
CA LYS A 101 0.63 15.50 0.56
C LYS A 101 1.77 14.72 1.22
N ASP A 102 1.44 13.83 2.15
CA ASP A 102 2.40 13.15 3.01
C ASP A 102 2.64 11.69 2.59
N THR A 103 2.03 11.25 1.49
CA THR A 103 2.16 9.89 0.96
C THR A 103 2.44 9.90 -0.54
N ASP A 104 3.11 8.87 -1.03
CA ASP A 104 3.37 8.64 -2.45
C ASP A 104 2.33 7.71 -3.10
N GLY A 105 1.54 7.02 -2.29
CA GLY A 105 0.44 6.19 -2.75
C GLY A 105 -0.37 5.59 -1.61
N PHE A 106 -1.55 5.08 -1.98
CA PHE A 106 -2.47 4.43 -1.06
C PHE A 106 -2.72 2.99 -1.47
N VAL A 107 -2.83 2.10 -0.49
CA VAL A 107 -3.36 0.76 -0.64
C VAL A 107 -4.61 0.64 0.24
N ILE A 108 -5.71 0.18 -0.33
CA ILE A 108 -6.97 -0.02 0.40
C ILE A 108 -7.24 -1.51 0.47
N THR A 109 -7.20 -2.10 1.69
CA THR A 109 -7.64 -3.47 1.87
C THR A 109 -9.15 -3.51 1.96
N HIS A 110 -9.78 -4.35 1.13
CA HIS A 110 -11.22 -4.33 0.90
C HIS A 110 -11.77 -5.74 0.71
N GLY A 111 -13.07 -5.92 0.93
CA GLY A 111 -13.77 -7.13 0.52
C GLY A 111 -14.14 -7.08 -0.97
N THR A 112 -14.30 -8.23 -1.60
CA THR A 112 -14.45 -8.32 -3.06
C THR A 112 -15.86 -8.04 -3.57
N ASP A 113 -16.89 -8.04 -2.71
CA ASP A 113 -18.30 -7.92 -3.15
C ASP A 113 -18.64 -6.53 -3.73
N THR A 114 -17.99 -5.47 -3.23
CA THR A 114 -18.24 -4.07 -3.64
C THR A 114 -16.95 -3.29 -3.90
N MET A 115 -15.89 -3.99 -4.29
CA MET A 115 -14.59 -3.36 -4.52
C MET A 115 -14.63 -2.41 -5.73
N GLU A 116 -15.30 -2.80 -6.79
CA GLU A 116 -15.43 -2.00 -8.01
C GLU A 116 -16.25 -0.73 -7.78
N GLU A 117 -17.30 -0.78 -6.98
CA GLU A 117 -18.09 0.42 -6.64
C GLU A 117 -17.26 1.39 -5.81
N THR A 118 -16.50 0.87 -4.83
CA THR A 118 -15.58 1.68 -4.03
C THR A 118 -14.50 2.30 -4.91
N ALA A 119 -13.93 1.54 -5.82
CA ALA A 119 -12.91 2.04 -6.76
C ALA A 119 -13.49 3.16 -7.63
N TYR A 120 -14.67 2.96 -8.21
CA TYR A 120 -15.33 3.94 -9.04
C TYR A 120 -15.71 5.21 -8.26
N PHE A 121 -16.22 5.05 -7.04
CA PHE A 121 -16.52 6.19 -6.17
C PHE A 121 -15.26 7.03 -5.89
N LEU A 122 -14.15 6.38 -5.56
CA LEU A 122 -12.91 7.08 -5.25
C LEU A 122 -12.29 7.74 -6.49
N ASP A 123 -12.39 7.12 -7.66
CA ASP A 123 -11.95 7.71 -8.93
C ASP A 123 -12.66 9.04 -9.21
N LEU A 124 -13.95 9.11 -8.90
CA LEU A 124 -14.76 10.33 -9.11
C LEU A 124 -14.59 11.40 -8.02
N THR A 125 -14.19 11.03 -6.81
CA THR A 125 -14.31 11.92 -5.64
C THR A 125 -12.99 12.23 -4.94
N ALA A 126 -11.96 11.39 -5.08
CA ALA A 126 -10.65 11.63 -4.50
C ALA A 126 -9.96 12.82 -5.22
N LYS A 127 -9.55 13.82 -4.44
CA LYS A 127 -8.81 14.99 -4.93
C LYS A 127 -7.31 14.79 -4.73
N CYS A 128 -6.82 13.62 -5.14
CA CYS A 128 -5.44 13.21 -4.94
C CYS A 128 -4.95 12.51 -6.20
N GLU A 129 -3.89 13.03 -6.81
CA GLU A 129 -3.30 12.47 -8.04
C GLU A 129 -2.32 11.32 -7.76
N LYS A 130 -2.22 10.88 -6.51
CA LYS A 130 -1.37 9.74 -6.13
C LYS A 130 -2.07 8.42 -6.46
N PRO A 131 -1.32 7.35 -6.77
CA PRO A 131 -1.90 6.02 -6.99
C PRO A 131 -2.75 5.56 -5.81
N ILE A 132 -3.94 5.04 -6.09
CA ILE A 132 -4.84 4.42 -5.12
C ILE A 132 -5.12 3.01 -5.63
N VAL A 133 -4.64 2.00 -4.90
CA VAL A 133 -4.76 0.59 -5.27
C VAL A 133 -5.67 -0.12 -4.27
N LEU A 134 -6.73 -0.77 -4.76
CA LEU A 134 -7.59 -1.61 -3.93
C LEU A 134 -7.13 -3.06 -4.04
N VAL A 135 -7.07 -3.74 -2.90
CA VAL A 135 -6.67 -5.15 -2.80
C VAL A 135 -7.65 -5.92 -1.93
N GLY A 136 -7.91 -7.15 -2.30
CA GLY A 136 -8.76 -8.06 -1.56
C GLY A 136 -8.22 -9.49 -1.61
N ALA A 137 -8.88 -10.40 -0.90
CA ALA A 137 -8.56 -11.81 -0.85
C ALA A 137 -9.82 -12.65 -0.96
N MET A 138 -9.69 -13.85 -1.51
CA MET A 138 -10.78 -14.83 -1.57
C MET A 138 -10.74 -15.79 -0.38
N ARG A 139 -9.59 -15.88 0.32
CA ARG A 139 -9.39 -16.73 1.50
C ARG A 139 -8.96 -15.89 2.69
N PRO A 140 -9.49 -16.17 3.90
CA PRO A 140 -9.18 -15.38 5.08
C PRO A 140 -7.71 -15.52 5.49
N ALA A 141 -7.18 -14.50 6.16
CA ALA A 141 -5.77 -14.42 6.52
C ALA A 141 -5.29 -15.57 7.43
N THR A 142 -6.19 -16.20 8.19
CA THR A 142 -5.88 -17.33 9.06
C THR A 142 -5.90 -18.69 8.37
N GLU A 143 -6.36 -18.75 7.11
CA GLU A 143 -6.40 -20.00 6.35
C GLU A 143 -4.99 -20.40 5.88
N LYS A 144 -4.70 -21.73 5.89
CA LYS A 144 -3.40 -22.25 5.45
C LYS A 144 -3.04 -21.87 4.01
N SER A 145 -4.04 -21.65 3.17
CA SER A 145 -3.90 -21.24 1.78
C SER A 145 -4.30 -19.78 1.56
N ALA A 146 -4.17 -18.92 2.58
CA ALA A 146 -4.46 -17.49 2.46
C ALA A 146 -3.77 -16.88 1.24
N ASP A 147 -4.48 -15.98 0.53
CA ASP A 147 -4.05 -15.39 -0.73
C ASP A 147 -3.95 -13.86 -0.68
N GLY A 148 -4.15 -13.27 0.49
CA GLY A 148 -4.16 -11.82 0.67
C GLY A 148 -2.88 -11.23 1.25
N PRO A 149 -2.38 -11.70 2.41
CA PRO A 149 -1.22 -11.11 3.06
C PRO A 149 0.13 -11.41 2.43
N LEU A 150 0.19 -12.34 1.48
CA LEU A 150 1.44 -12.77 0.84
C LEU A 150 1.44 -12.42 -0.65
#